data_3edb3eda885e0a00a83856731055bb6b
#
_entry.id   3edb3eda885e0a00a83856731055bb6b
#
_cell.length_a   1.000
_cell.length_b   1.000
_cell.length_c   1.000
_cell.angle_alpha   90.00
_cell.angle_beta   90.00
_cell.angle_gamma   90.00
#
_symmetry.space_group_name_H-M   'P 1'
#
loop_
_entity.id
_entity.type
_entity.pdbx_description
1 polymer ?
#
loop_
_entity_poly.entity_id
_entity_poly.type
_entity_poly.pdbx_seq_one_letter_code
_entity_poly.pdbx_strand_id
1 'polypeptide(L)'
;MVAQCLAGDGSAWEALIEKHRRRVFNIAYKFTGRHDRAEDLSQEIFLRIFKNLGKFDPAADFSKWLASVARNHCIDNYRSTRREQRTMVDDGMAFDLAVAPSSTDPLRSIEASEAKEFLRSGLAALPEKLREAVVLRDLKGLAYEEMAVRLSLPIGTIKSRINRGREELARALRARGPR
;
A
#
# COMPACT_ATOMS: atom_id res chain seq x y z
N MET A 1 -14.63 -21.32 4.67
CA MET A 1 -13.67 -21.06 3.60
C MET A 1 -12.26 -20.82 4.15
N VAL A 2 -11.94 -19.77 4.93
CA VAL A 2 -10.57 -19.55 5.44
C VAL A 2 -10.07 -20.72 6.29
N ALA A 3 -10.89 -21.24 7.21
CA ALA A 3 -10.53 -22.40 8.02
C ALA A 3 -10.25 -23.67 7.20
N GLN A 4 -10.97 -23.88 6.11
CA GLN A 4 -10.76 -24.98 5.18
C GLN A 4 -9.46 -24.82 4.39
N CYS A 5 -9.15 -23.60 3.95
CA CYS A 5 -7.85 -23.29 3.34
C CYS A 5 -6.69 -23.58 4.29
N LEU A 6 -6.82 -23.24 5.58
CA LEU A 6 -5.82 -23.52 6.62
C LEU A 6 -5.69 -25.02 6.93
N ALA A 7 -6.75 -25.79 6.73
CA ALA A 7 -6.73 -27.25 6.82
C ALA A 7 -6.12 -27.96 5.59
N GLY A 8 -5.67 -27.19 4.59
CA GLY A 8 -5.05 -27.72 3.37
C GLY A 8 -6.04 -28.07 2.25
N ASP A 9 -7.29 -27.63 2.33
CA ASP A 9 -8.30 -27.86 1.29
C ASP A 9 -8.01 -27.00 0.04
N GLY A 10 -7.51 -27.62 -1.03
CA GLY A 10 -7.21 -26.97 -2.30
C GLY A 10 -8.44 -26.35 -2.97
N SER A 11 -9.60 -27.00 -2.89
CA SER A 11 -10.84 -26.51 -3.48
C SER A 11 -11.35 -25.25 -2.79
N ALA A 12 -11.20 -25.18 -1.46
CA ALA A 12 -11.50 -23.98 -0.71
C ALA A 12 -10.57 -22.81 -1.07
N TRP A 13 -9.30 -23.12 -1.40
CA TRP A 13 -8.34 -22.13 -1.87
C TRP A 13 -8.69 -21.59 -3.26
N GLU A 14 -9.03 -22.44 -4.19
CA GLU A 14 -9.50 -22.05 -5.53
C GLU A 14 -10.74 -21.15 -5.47
N ALA A 15 -11.71 -21.53 -4.64
CA ALA A 15 -12.92 -20.73 -4.42
C ALA A 15 -12.61 -19.36 -3.79
N LEU A 16 -11.61 -19.30 -2.90
CA LEU A 16 -11.16 -18.04 -2.30
C LEU A 16 -10.49 -17.15 -3.34
N ILE A 17 -9.63 -17.69 -4.18
CA ILE A 17 -8.98 -16.96 -5.29
C ILE A 17 -10.07 -16.40 -6.22
N GLU A 18 -10.98 -17.23 -6.70
CA GLU A 18 -12.01 -16.81 -7.67
C GLU A 18 -12.87 -15.69 -7.09
N LYS A 19 -13.31 -15.82 -5.84
CA LYS A 19 -14.11 -14.80 -5.15
C LYS A 19 -13.39 -13.44 -5.06
N HIS A 20 -12.07 -13.43 -4.92
CA HIS A 20 -11.32 -12.20 -4.67
C HIS A 20 -10.43 -11.76 -5.84
N ARG A 21 -10.35 -12.54 -6.93
CA ARG A 21 -9.49 -12.28 -8.10
C ARG A 21 -9.65 -10.88 -8.65
N ARG A 22 -10.89 -10.49 -8.94
CA ARG A 22 -11.19 -9.16 -9.50
C ARG A 22 -10.75 -8.02 -8.58
N ARG A 23 -10.90 -8.19 -7.27
CA ARG A 23 -10.51 -7.18 -6.29
C ARG A 23 -8.99 -7.04 -6.20
N VAL A 24 -8.27 -8.16 -6.16
CA VAL A 24 -6.79 -8.17 -6.12
C VAL A 24 -6.23 -7.57 -7.39
N PHE A 25 -6.75 -7.99 -8.55
CA PHE A 25 -6.36 -7.45 -9.85
C PHE A 25 -6.56 -5.92 -9.93
N ASN A 26 -7.72 -5.41 -9.51
CA ASN A 26 -7.99 -3.97 -9.52
C ASN A 26 -7.03 -3.19 -8.61
N ILE A 27 -6.61 -3.78 -7.49
CA ILE A 27 -5.59 -3.17 -6.63
C ILE A 27 -4.25 -3.15 -7.37
N ALA A 28 -3.80 -4.27 -7.91
CA ALA A 28 -2.54 -4.39 -8.65
C ALA A 28 -2.50 -3.45 -9.87
N TYR A 29 -3.59 -3.39 -10.64
CA TYR A 29 -3.70 -2.54 -11.82
C TYR A 29 -3.56 -1.04 -11.50
N LYS A 30 -4.09 -0.58 -10.36
CA LYS A 30 -3.92 0.81 -9.92
C LYS A 30 -2.46 1.19 -9.66
N PHE A 31 -1.60 0.22 -9.35
CA PHE A 31 -0.17 0.45 -9.10
C PHE A 31 0.68 0.28 -10.35
N THR A 32 0.30 -0.63 -11.24
CA THR A 32 1.11 -0.97 -12.42
C THR A 32 0.72 -0.20 -13.66
N GLY A 33 -0.57 0.17 -13.79
CA GLY A 33 -1.14 0.79 -14.99
C GLY A 33 -1.14 -0.11 -16.25
N ARG A 34 -0.67 -1.36 -16.15
CA ARG A 34 -0.52 -2.30 -17.25
C ARG A 34 -1.15 -3.64 -16.89
N HIS A 35 -1.88 -4.23 -17.85
CA HIS A 35 -2.65 -5.46 -17.63
C HIS A 35 -1.74 -6.65 -17.31
N ASP A 36 -0.72 -6.87 -18.14
CA ASP A 36 0.27 -7.94 -17.99
C ASP A 36 0.93 -7.91 -16.60
N ARG A 37 1.47 -6.76 -16.21
CA ARG A 37 2.10 -6.59 -14.90
C ARG A 37 1.11 -6.71 -13.75
N ALA A 38 -0.15 -6.33 -13.95
CA ALA A 38 -1.17 -6.47 -12.92
C ALA A 38 -1.54 -7.94 -12.69
N GLU A 39 -1.52 -8.76 -13.75
CA GLU A 39 -1.74 -10.21 -13.63
C GLU A 39 -0.62 -10.86 -12.84
N ASP A 40 0.65 -10.62 -13.21
CA ASP A 40 1.81 -11.14 -12.49
C ASP A 40 1.80 -10.75 -11.02
N LEU A 41 1.61 -9.46 -10.76
CA LEU A 41 1.55 -8.93 -9.39
C LEU A 41 0.38 -9.52 -8.60
N SER A 42 -0.74 -9.82 -9.25
CA SER A 42 -1.89 -10.47 -8.61
C SER A 42 -1.57 -11.89 -8.17
N GLN A 43 -0.83 -12.64 -8.96
CA GLN A 43 -0.37 -13.99 -8.59
C GLN A 43 0.55 -13.92 -7.37
N GLU A 44 1.53 -13.00 -7.37
CA GLU A 44 2.42 -12.79 -6.23
C GLU A 44 1.65 -12.42 -4.96
N ILE A 45 0.62 -11.57 -5.08
CA ILE A 45 -0.26 -11.17 -3.97
C ILE A 45 -0.97 -12.41 -3.41
N PHE A 46 -1.53 -13.29 -4.24
CA PHE A 46 -2.19 -14.51 -3.76
C PHE A 46 -1.22 -15.45 -3.07
N LEU A 47 0.00 -15.62 -3.58
CA LEU A 47 1.04 -16.37 -2.90
C LEU A 47 1.38 -15.76 -1.52
N ARG A 48 1.41 -14.45 -1.43
CA ARG A 48 1.64 -13.75 -0.16
C ARG A 48 0.47 -13.90 0.80
N ILE A 49 -0.76 -13.87 0.30
CA ILE A 49 -1.97 -14.14 1.10
C ILE A 49 -1.91 -15.57 1.64
N PHE A 50 -1.61 -16.56 0.81
CA PHE A 50 -1.46 -17.96 1.21
C PHE A 50 -0.45 -18.12 2.36
N LYS A 51 0.77 -17.58 2.19
CA LYS A 51 1.84 -17.64 3.21
C LYS A 51 1.47 -16.95 4.53
N ASN A 52 0.57 -15.97 4.51
CA ASN A 52 0.17 -15.21 5.70
C ASN A 52 -1.23 -15.55 6.21
N LEU A 53 -1.91 -16.49 5.59
CA LEU A 53 -3.30 -16.84 5.95
C LEU A 53 -3.42 -17.29 7.40
N GLY A 54 -2.43 -18.03 7.92
CA GLY A 54 -2.38 -18.45 9.33
C GLY A 54 -2.23 -17.30 10.34
N LYS A 55 -1.93 -16.07 9.87
CA LYS A 55 -1.87 -14.86 10.72
C LYS A 55 -3.15 -14.04 10.68
N PHE A 56 -4.15 -14.48 9.90
CA PHE A 56 -5.43 -13.81 9.83
C PHE A 56 -6.24 -14.08 11.09
N ASP A 57 -6.76 -13.02 11.70
CA ASP A 57 -7.68 -13.11 12.81
C ASP A 57 -9.10 -13.43 12.29
N PRO A 58 -9.69 -14.60 12.63
CA PRO A 58 -11.03 -14.99 12.17
C PRO A 58 -12.15 -14.02 12.58
N ALA A 59 -11.94 -13.21 13.63
CA ALA A 59 -12.89 -12.18 14.07
C ALA A 59 -12.85 -10.92 13.18
N ALA A 60 -11.81 -10.78 12.35
CA ALA A 60 -11.66 -9.63 11.47
C ALA A 60 -12.34 -9.84 10.09
N ASP A 61 -12.59 -8.72 9.40
CA ASP A 61 -13.08 -8.77 8.00
C ASP A 61 -11.97 -9.23 7.05
N PHE A 62 -12.14 -10.43 6.49
CA PHE A 62 -11.19 -11.02 5.56
C PHE A 62 -10.94 -10.14 4.32
N SER A 63 -11.97 -9.51 3.77
CA SER A 63 -11.84 -8.66 2.60
C SER A 63 -11.00 -7.42 2.87
N LYS A 64 -11.09 -6.86 4.07
CA LYS A 64 -10.23 -5.73 4.50
C LYS A 64 -8.81 -6.17 4.72
N TRP A 65 -8.60 -7.31 5.37
CA TRP A 65 -7.28 -7.89 5.59
C TRP A 65 -6.58 -8.22 4.27
N LEU A 66 -7.26 -8.92 3.35
CA LEU A 66 -6.77 -9.23 2.01
C LEU A 66 -6.36 -7.96 1.25
N ALA A 67 -7.21 -6.93 1.24
CA ALA A 67 -6.90 -5.68 0.58
C ALA A 67 -5.69 -4.95 1.22
N SER A 68 -5.47 -5.12 2.53
CA SER A 68 -4.29 -4.59 3.20
C SER A 68 -3.01 -5.33 2.77
N VAL A 69 -3.06 -6.68 2.72
CA VAL A 69 -1.94 -7.50 2.24
C VAL A 69 -1.60 -7.15 0.78
N ALA A 70 -2.63 -7.05 -0.08
CA ALA A 70 -2.46 -6.69 -1.48
C ALA A 70 -1.79 -5.33 -1.66
N ARG A 71 -2.31 -4.28 -1.01
CA ARG A 71 -1.71 -2.94 -1.10
C ARG A 71 -0.28 -2.88 -0.58
N ASN A 72 -0.01 -3.54 0.55
CA ASN A 72 1.34 -3.58 1.10
C ASN A 72 2.31 -4.25 0.12
N HIS A 73 1.90 -5.35 -0.52
CA HIS A 73 2.73 -6.01 -1.52
C HIS A 73 2.98 -5.13 -2.76
N CYS A 74 1.94 -4.47 -3.27
CA CYS A 74 2.09 -3.52 -4.38
C CYS A 74 3.05 -2.38 -4.05
N ILE A 75 2.97 -1.83 -2.84
CA ILE A 75 3.88 -0.77 -2.39
C ILE A 75 5.32 -1.30 -2.30
N ASP A 76 5.52 -2.50 -1.77
CA ASP A 76 6.85 -3.13 -1.67
C ASP A 76 7.44 -3.39 -3.07
N ASN A 77 6.65 -3.93 -4.00
CA ASN A 77 7.05 -4.17 -5.39
C ASN A 77 7.41 -2.86 -6.11
N TYR A 78 6.55 -1.84 -6.02
CA TYR A 78 6.81 -0.53 -6.60
C TYR A 78 8.14 0.08 -6.11
N ARG A 79 8.45 -0.09 -4.83
CA ARG A 79 9.70 0.41 -4.23
C ARG A 79 10.92 -0.37 -4.69
N SER A 80 10.83 -1.71 -4.79
CA SER A 80 11.91 -2.54 -5.32
C SER A 80 12.25 -2.13 -6.73
N THR A 81 11.26 -2.04 -7.61
CA THR A 81 11.44 -1.62 -9.01
C THR A 81 12.07 -0.23 -9.11
N ARG A 82 11.66 0.71 -8.26
CA ARG A 82 12.22 2.07 -8.26
C ARG A 82 13.64 2.13 -7.69
N ARG A 83 13.98 1.25 -6.75
CA ARG A 83 15.35 1.11 -6.23
C ARG A 83 16.28 0.56 -7.30
N GLU A 84 15.86 -0.47 -8.03
CA GLU A 84 16.59 -1.05 -9.14
C GLU A 84 16.84 -0.04 -10.28
N GLN A 85 15.83 0.79 -10.58
CA GLN A 85 15.97 1.88 -11.57
C GLN A 85 16.90 3.01 -11.09
N ARG A 86 16.98 3.29 -9.78
CA ARG A 86 17.88 4.30 -9.22
C ARG A 86 19.32 3.85 -9.11
N THR A 87 19.60 2.57 -8.94
CA THR A 87 20.97 2.03 -8.96
C THR A 87 21.59 2.05 -10.36
N MET A 88 20.80 2.28 -11.40
CA MET A 88 21.28 2.49 -12.77
C MET A 88 21.51 3.97 -13.14
N VAL A 89 21.10 4.90 -12.30
CA VAL A 89 21.33 6.35 -12.51
C VAL A 89 21.73 6.93 -11.15
N ASP A 90 23.04 7.08 -10.98
CA ASP A 90 23.62 7.87 -9.90
C ASP A 90 23.24 9.35 -10.16
N ASP A 91 22.39 9.93 -9.37
CA ASP A 91 22.59 11.28 -8.86
C ASP A 91 21.54 11.70 -7.82
N GLY A 92 22.00 12.50 -6.91
CA GLY A 92 21.30 12.85 -5.69
C GLY A 92 20.10 13.78 -5.88
N MET A 93 19.33 13.78 -4.82
CA MET A 93 18.36 14.79 -4.38
C MET A 93 16.97 14.84 -5.04
N ALA A 94 16.08 15.09 -4.12
CA ALA A 94 14.71 15.52 -4.22
C ALA A 94 13.68 14.40 -4.17
N PHE A 95 13.09 14.33 -2.98
CA PHE A 95 11.85 13.62 -2.73
C PHE A 95 10.72 14.39 -3.43
N ASP A 96 10.58 14.13 -4.72
CA ASP A 96 9.38 14.53 -5.44
C ASP A 96 8.34 13.42 -5.34
N LEU A 97 7.15 13.78 -4.92
CA LEU A 97 5.95 12.97 -5.09
C LEU A 97 5.65 12.88 -6.59
N ALA A 98 6.54 12.19 -7.30
CA ALA A 98 6.36 11.95 -8.71
C ALA A 98 5.42 10.74 -8.89
N VAL A 99 4.14 11.01 -8.88
CA VAL A 99 3.32 10.57 -10.00
C VAL A 99 4.00 11.18 -11.22
N ALA A 100 4.71 10.38 -11.99
CA ALA A 100 5.35 10.87 -13.18
C ALA A 100 4.28 11.42 -14.14
N PRO A 101 4.23 12.71 -14.39
CA PRO A 101 3.64 13.22 -15.59
C PRO A 101 4.78 13.59 -16.52
N SER A 102 5.09 12.74 -17.47
CA SER A 102 5.66 13.20 -18.71
C SER A 102 4.55 13.94 -19.46
N SER A 103 4.27 15.16 -19.05
CA SER A 103 3.53 16.13 -19.87
C SER A 103 3.75 17.53 -19.30
N THR A 104 4.31 18.39 -20.11
CA THR A 104 4.47 19.85 -19.97
C THR A 104 3.12 20.58 -20.02
N ASP A 105 2.08 20.10 -19.35
CA ASP A 105 0.77 20.75 -19.29
C ASP A 105 0.67 21.56 -18.00
N PRO A 106 0.55 22.92 -18.09
CA PRO A 106 0.45 23.81 -16.93
C PRO A 106 -0.75 23.50 -16.02
N LEU A 107 -1.86 23.02 -16.58
CA LEU A 107 -3.06 22.63 -15.82
C LEU A 107 -2.79 21.43 -14.92
N ARG A 108 -2.06 20.43 -15.39
CA ARG A 108 -1.65 19.26 -14.59
C ARG A 108 -0.68 19.63 -13.47
N SER A 109 0.13 20.66 -13.63
CA SER A 109 1.04 21.12 -12.57
C SER A 109 0.29 21.78 -11.42
N ILE A 110 -0.81 22.49 -11.71
CA ILE A 110 -1.69 23.13 -10.72
C ILE A 110 -2.46 22.02 -9.96
N GLU A 111 -3.09 21.10 -10.68
CA GLU A 111 -3.79 19.94 -10.07
C GLU A 111 -2.87 19.10 -9.16
N ALA A 112 -1.62 18.87 -9.58
CA ALA A 112 -0.63 18.16 -8.77
C ALA A 112 -0.25 18.95 -7.50
N SER A 113 -0.18 20.28 -7.59
CA SER A 113 0.09 21.16 -6.45
C SER A 113 -1.05 21.16 -5.45
N GLU A 114 -2.30 21.26 -5.92
CA GLU A 114 -3.50 21.17 -5.09
C GLU A 114 -3.65 19.83 -4.41
N ALA A 115 -3.42 18.73 -5.13
CA ALA A 115 -3.44 17.37 -4.58
C ALA A 115 -2.35 17.19 -3.49
N LYS A 116 -1.16 17.77 -3.68
CA LYS A 116 -0.07 17.75 -2.70
C LYS A 116 -0.44 18.51 -1.43
N GLU A 117 -1.02 19.71 -1.56
CA GLU A 117 -1.44 20.50 -0.42
C GLU A 117 -2.63 19.84 0.31
N PHE A 118 -3.57 19.28 -0.43
CA PHE A 118 -4.67 18.50 0.14
C PHE A 118 -4.18 17.32 0.96
N LEU A 119 -3.22 16.54 0.43
CA LEU A 119 -2.59 15.44 1.16
C LEU A 119 -1.82 15.93 2.40
N ARG A 120 -1.05 17.03 2.27
CA ARG A 120 -0.31 17.64 3.37
C ARG A 120 -1.25 18.05 4.51
N SER A 121 -2.35 18.69 4.18
CA SER A 121 -3.35 19.11 5.16
C SER A 121 -4.04 17.93 5.85
N GLY A 122 -4.29 16.84 5.12
CA GLY A 122 -4.80 15.59 5.68
C GLY A 122 -3.81 14.94 6.65
N LEU A 123 -2.53 14.89 6.28
CA LEU A 123 -1.47 14.37 7.16
C LEU A 123 -1.29 15.22 8.41
N ALA A 124 -1.41 16.54 8.31
CA ALA A 124 -1.30 17.45 9.47
C ALA A 124 -2.40 17.21 10.51
N ALA A 125 -3.56 16.73 10.09
CA ALA A 125 -4.68 16.41 10.99
C ALA A 125 -4.49 15.11 11.78
N LEU A 126 -3.52 14.26 11.41
CA LEU A 126 -3.27 13.00 12.13
C LEU A 126 -2.53 13.24 13.44
N PRO A 127 -2.79 12.39 14.47
CA PRO A 127 -1.91 12.29 15.63
C PRO A 127 -0.46 12.00 15.19
N GLU A 128 0.50 12.66 15.84
CA GLU A 128 1.92 12.64 15.45
C GLU A 128 2.46 11.23 15.20
N LYS A 129 2.23 10.30 16.14
CA LYS A 129 2.68 8.90 16.05
C LYS A 129 2.12 8.13 14.84
N LEU A 130 0.91 8.46 14.42
CA LEU A 130 0.27 7.86 13.24
C LEU A 130 0.78 8.51 11.96
N ARG A 131 0.87 9.84 11.95
CA ARG A 131 1.44 10.62 10.86
C ARG A 131 2.86 10.16 10.54
N GLU A 132 3.72 10.07 11.56
CA GLU A 132 5.10 9.60 11.40
C GLU A 132 5.16 8.21 10.76
N ALA A 133 4.35 7.27 11.24
CA ALA A 133 4.33 5.91 10.69
C ALA A 133 3.89 5.88 9.22
N VAL A 134 2.87 6.66 8.84
CA VAL A 134 2.41 6.77 7.45
C VAL A 134 3.47 7.46 6.59
N VAL A 135 4.06 8.55 7.05
CA VAL A 135 5.11 9.28 6.31
C VAL A 135 6.33 8.39 6.08
N LEU A 136 6.82 7.71 7.10
CA LEU A 136 7.98 6.82 6.97
C LEU A 136 7.70 5.67 6.02
N ARG A 137 6.49 5.07 6.10
CA ARG A 137 6.13 3.94 5.26
C ARG A 137 5.74 4.35 3.85
N ASP A 138 4.79 5.26 3.70
CA ASP A 138 4.11 5.51 2.42
C ASP A 138 4.76 6.62 1.59
N LEU A 139 5.44 7.57 2.24
CA LEU A 139 6.15 8.65 1.56
C LEU A 139 7.66 8.38 1.47
N LYS A 140 8.31 7.96 2.57
CA LYS A 140 9.77 7.73 2.58
C LYS A 140 10.19 6.31 2.18
N GLY A 141 9.27 5.38 2.14
CA GLY A 141 9.55 4.09 1.60
C GLY A 141 10.25 3.09 2.53
N LEU A 142 10.34 3.33 3.83
CA LEU A 142 11.06 2.46 4.75
C LEU A 142 10.41 1.07 4.84
N ALA A 143 11.25 0.02 4.94
CA ALA A 143 10.79 -1.32 5.31
C ALA A 143 10.31 -1.35 6.76
N TYR A 144 9.51 -2.36 7.13
CA TYR A 144 9.02 -2.48 8.52
C TYR A 144 10.16 -2.67 9.52
N GLU A 145 11.19 -3.38 9.11
CA GLU A 145 12.40 -3.64 9.88
C GLU A 145 13.20 -2.35 10.12
N GLU A 146 13.37 -1.53 9.08
CA GLU A 146 14.01 -0.21 9.17
C GLU A 146 13.23 0.72 10.10
N MET A 147 11.89 0.69 10.01
CA MET A 147 11.02 1.45 10.90
C MET A 147 11.10 0.95 12.35
N ALA A 148 11.21 -0.38 12.56
CA ALA A 148 11.34 -0.96 13.88
C ALA A 148 12.60 -0.46 14.59
N VAL A 149 13.73 -0.44 13.89
CA VAL A 149 14.99 0.10 14.39
C VAL A 149 14.86 1.60 14.65
N ARG A 150 14.37 2.37 13.67
CA ARG A 150 14.30 3.84 13.75
C ARG A 150 13.38 4.35 14.86
N LEU A 151 12.24 3.70 15.04
CA LEU A 151 11.24 4.11 16.03
C LEU A 151 11.36 3.37 17.36
N SER A 152 12.29 2.41 17.45
CA SER A 152 12.45 1.53 18.63
C SER A 152 11.13 0.86 19.04
N LEU A 153 10.40 0.32 18.06
CA LEU A 153 9.07 -0.26 18.25
C LEU A 153 8.98 -1.67 17.63
N PRO A 154 8.20 -2.56 18.26
CA PRO A 154 7.89 -3.86 17.64
C PRO A 154 7.20 -3.69 16.28
N ILE A 155 7.52 -4.57 15.33
CA ILE A 155 6.94 -4.57 13.96
C ILE A 155 5.40 -4.61 14.01
N GLY A 156 4.80 -5.36 14.95
CA GLY A 156 3.35 -5.41 15.14
C GLY A 156 2.75 -4.04 15.48
N THR A 157 3.43 -3.28 16.33
CA THR A 157 3.03 -1.90 16.69
C THR A 157 3.13 -0.97 15.49
N ILE A 158 4.18 -1.10 14.68
CA ILE A 158 4.37 -0.31 13.45
C ILE A 158 3.25 -0.59 12.46
N LYS A 159 2.95 -1.88 12.20
CA LYS A 159 1.85 -2.28 11.30
C LYS A 159 0.50 -1.70 11.76
N SER A 160 0.21 -1.75 13.07
CA SER A 160 -1.03 -1.20 13.61
C SER A 160 -1.09 0.32 13.48
N ARG A 161 0.02 1.05 13.74
CA ARG A 161 0.09 2.50 13.56
C ARG A 161 -0.11 2.92 12.10
N ILE A 162 0.50 2.20 11.16
CA ILE A 162 0.33 2.48 9.73
C ILE A 162 -1.13 2.27 9.31
N ASN A 163 -1.75 1.16 9.70
CA ASN A 163 -3.15 0.88 9.33
C ASN A 163 -4.10 1.93 9.91
N ARG A 164 -3.99 2.24 11.21
CA ARG A 164 -4.79 3.31 11.83
C ARG A 164 -4.52 4.67 11.20
N GLY A 165 -3.26 4.99 10.93
CA GLY A 165 -2.89 6.25 10.28
C GLY A 165 -3.50 6.41 8.89
N ARG A 166 -3.53 5.34 8.08
CA ARG A 166 -4.18 5.33 6.76
C ARG A 166 -5.70 5.50 6.87
N GLU A 167 -6.34 4.88 7.86
CA GLU A 167 -7.78 5.03 8.12
C GLU A 167 -8.13 6.45 8.54
N GLU A 168 -7.38 7.03 9.47
CA GLU A 168 -7.55 8.42 9.91
C GLU A 168 -7.30 9.41 8.77
N LEU A 169 -6.23 9.19 7.98
CA LEU A 169 -5.94 10.01 6.80
C LEU A 169 -7.11 9.96 5.80
N ALA A 170 -7.58 8.77 5.48
CA ALA A 170 -8.71 8.62 4.57
C ALA A 170 -9.99 9.29 5.10
N ARG A 171 -10.20 9.30 6.43
CA ARG A 171 -11.30 10.00 7.07
C ARG A 171 -11.13 11.52 6.98
N ALA A 172 -9.95 12.02 7.30
CA ALA A 172 -9.62 13.43 7.25
C ALA A 172 -9.76 14.01 5.82
N LEU A 173 -9.31 13.27 4.82
CA LEU A 173 -9.42 13.69 3.40
C LEU A 173 -10.87 13.69 2.93
N ARG A 174 -11.69 12.69 3.31
CA ARG A 174 -13.12 12.66 2.96
C ARG A 174 -13.92 13.77 3.63
N ALA A 175 -13.61 14.12 4.86
CA ALA A 175 -14.28 15.19 5.58
C ALA A 175 -14.01 16.58 4.99
N ARG A 176 -12.91 16.74 4.26
CA ARG A 176 -12.53 18.01 3.62
C ARG A 176 -13.08 18.18 2.22
N GLY A 177 -13.50 17.08 1.55
CA GLY A 177 -14.00 17.08 0.17
C GLY A 177 -13.01 17.61 -0.86
N PRO A 178 -13.11 17.26 -2.13
CA PRO A 178 -12.51 18.07 -3.18
C PRO A 178 -13.29 19.41 -3.25
N ARG A 179 -12.59 20.54 -3.18
CA ARG A 179 -13.15 21.84 -3.58
C ARG A 179 -13.30 21.90 -5.07
#